data_4fc8534c2779abf948c084e4db715dc4
#
_entry.id   4fc8534c2779abf948c084e4db715dc4
#
_cell.length_a   1.000
_cell.length_b   1.000
_cell.length_c   1.000
_cell.angle_alpha   90.00
_cell.angle_beta   90.00
_cell.angle_gamma   90.00
#
_symmetry.space_group_name_H-M   'P 1'
#
loop_
_entity.id
_entity.type
_entity.pdbx_description
1 polymer ?
#
loop_
_entity_poly.entity_id
_entity_poly.type
_entity_poly.pdbx_seq_one_letter_code
_entity_poly.pdbx_strand_id
1 'polypeptide(L)'
;MASVTIDSKQLIKDYVNALTANPKTEDVVNQYVSDPSLKEHIRQAEAAFPSYELVAHQIVAEGDTVALRGTFYGVHKGEFAGIAPTGKKVSGDLMLFYRISDGLIVEHWMQWDMKAVVDQLTT
;
A
#
# COMPACT_ATOMS: atom_id res chain seq x y z
N MET A 1 2.10 -11.29 -22.64
CA MET A 1 1.28 -10.63 -23.66
C MET A 1 1.06 -9.16 -23.28
N ALA A 2 1.15 -8.27 -24.29
CA ALA A 2 1.08 -6.82 -24.04
C ALA A 2 -0.21 -6.38 -23.37
N SER A 3 -1.38 -6.96 -23.73
CA SER A 3 -2.66 -6.62 -23.13
C SER A 3 -2.73 -6.98 -21.64
N VAL A 4 -2.19 -8.13 -21.24
CA VAL A 4 -2.15 -8.54 -19.83
C VAL A 4 -1.28 -7.57 -19.04
N THR A 5 -0.13 -7.18 -19.59
CA THR A 5 0.77 -6.21 -18.95
C THR A 5 0.09 -4.86 -18.76
N ILE A 6 -0.61 -4.37 -19.80
CA ILE A 6 -1.32 -3.08 -19.75
C ILE A 6 -2.44 -3.14 -18.71
N ASP A 7 -3.22 -4.21 -18.71
CA ASP A 7 -4.34 -4.40 -17.78
C ASP A 7 -3.86 -4.51 -16.34
N SER A 8 -2.78 -5.24 -16.10
CA SER A 8 -2.19 -5.39 -14.77
C SER A 8 -1.67 -4.05 -14.24
N LYS A 9 -0.98 -3.29 -15.08
CA LYS A 9 -0.48 -1.96 -14.72
C LYS A 9 -1.62 -1.00 -14.41
N GLN A 10 -2.67 -1.01 -15.24
CA GLN A 10 -3.84 -0.14 -15.02
C GLN A 10 -4.56 -0.50 -13.72
N LEU A 11 -4.70 -1.79 -13.42
CA LEU A 11 -5.31 -2.23 -12.18
C LEU A 11 -4.58 -1.65 -10.95
N ILE A 12 -3.25 -1.69 -10.95
CA ILE A 12 -2.47 -1.14 -9.84
C ILE A 12 -2.60 0.38 -9.75
N LYS A 13 -2.64 1.08 -10.89
CA LYS A 13 -2.90 2.54 -10.89
C LYS A 13 -4.27 2.85 -10.30
N ASP A 14 -5.29 2.12 -10.69
CA ASP A 14 -6.65 2.32 -10.18
C ASP A 14 -6.73 2.00 -8.68
N TYR A 15 -6.07 0.94 -8.24
CA TYR A 15 -5.98 0.54 -6.86
C TYR A 15 -5.33 1.64 -6.00
N VAL A 16 -4.18 2.14 -6.42
CA VAL A 16 -3.49 3.22 -5.68
C VAL A 16 -4.37 4.47 -5.63
N ASN A 17 -4.99 4.85 -6.75
CA ASN A 17 -5.84 6.05 -6.80
C ASN A 17 -7.09 5.91 -5.92
N ALA A 18 -7.65 4.71 -5.83
CA ALA A 18 -8.84 4.47 -5.02
C ALA A 18 -8.55 4.52 -3.52
N LEU A 19 -7.36 4.08 -3.11
CA LEU A 19 -7.01 3.94 -1.70
C LEU A 19 -6.28 5.15 -1.12
N THR A 20 -5.44 5.82 -1.92
CA THR A 20 -4.60 6.91 -1.40
C THR A 20 -5.45 8.05 -0.83
N ALA A 21 -5.06 8.55 0.34
CA ALA A 21 -5.72 9.65 1.06
C ALA A 21 -7.21 9.41 1.36
N ASN A 22 -7.70 8.19 1.20
CA ASN A 22 -9.08 7.80 1.49
C ASN A 22 -9.12 6.76 2.61
N PRO A 23 -10.25 6.65 3.35
CA PRO A 23 -10.42 5.53 4.27
C PRO A 23 -10.38 4.20 3.50
N LYS A 24 -9.56 3.25 3.95
CA LYS A 24 -9.41 1.95 3.30
C LYS A 24 -10.42 0.98 3.89
N THR A 25 -11.68 1.17 3.50
CA THR A 25 -12.76 0.30 3.97
C THR A 25 -12.63 -1.09 3.37
N GLU A 26 -13.21 -2.07 4.03
CA GLU A 26 -13.20 -3.46 3.56
C GLU A 26 -13.79 -3.57 2.15
N ASP A 27 -14.90 -2.87 1.89
CA ASP A 27 -15.55 -2.90 0.58
C ASP A 27 -14.64 -2.41 -0.53
N VAL A 28 -13.94 -1.28 -0.32
CA VAL A 28 -13.03 -0.72 -1.31
C VAL A 28 -11.84 -1.66 -1.53
N VAL A 29 -11.24 -2.16 -0.46
CA VAL A 29 -10.10 -3.08 -0.54
C VAL A 29 -10.48 -4.35 -1.29
N ASN A 30 -11.66 -4.91 -1.01
CA ASN A 30 -12.12 -6.14 -1.65
C ASN A 30 -12.36 -6.00 -3.15
N GLN A 31 -12.54 -4.78 -3.67
CA GLN A 31 -12.66 -4.55 -5.10
C GLN A 31 -11.36 -4.85 -5.86
N TYR A 32 -10.22 -4.75 -5.19
CA TYR A 32 -8.91 -4.85 -5.82
C TYR A 32 -8.06 -6.01 -5.30
N VAL A 33 -8.31 -6.48 -4.07
CA VAL A 33 -7.41 -7.39 -3.37
C VAL A 33 -8.15 -8.64 -2.92
N SER A 34 -7.58 -9.80 -3.22
CA SER A 34 -8.02 -11.09 -2.63
C SER A 34 -6.95 -11.69 -1.73
N ASP A 35 -5.72 -11.17 -1.74
CA ASP A 35 -4.61 -11.62 -0.91
C ASP A 35 -4.89 -11.31 0.57
N PRO A 36 -5.09 -12.33 1.44
CA PRO A 36 -5.38 -12.08 2.86
C PRO A 36 -4.25 -11.32 3.58
N SER A 37 -3.01 -11.58 3.20
CA SER A 37 -1.84 -10.93 3.78
C SER A 37 -1.84 -9.43 3.50
N LEU A 38 -2.13 -9.04 2.25
CA LEU A 38 -2.20 -7.64 1.87
C LEU A 38 -3.38 -6.94 2.54
N LYS A 39 -4.54 -7.60 2.62
CA LYS A 39 -5.70 -7.05 3.33
C LYS A 39 -5.36 -6.74 4.79
N GLU A 40 -4.65 -7.64 5.45
CA GLU A 40 -4.25 -7.44 6.85
C GLU A 40 -3.25 -6.29 7.00
N HIS A 41 -2.28 -6.17 6.09
CA HIS A 41 -1.34 -5.05 6.09
C HIS A 41 -2.06 -3.71 5.92
N ILE A 42 -3.02 -3.65 4.99
CA ILE A 42 -3.81 -2.44 4.76
C ILE A 42 -4.64 -2.09 6.00
N ARG A 43 -5.26 -3.09 6.62
CA ARG A 43 -6.07 -2.89 7.82
C ARG A 43 -5.24 -2.34 8.97
N GLN A 44 -4.06 -2.90 9.21
CA GLN A 44 -3.15 -2.45 10.27
C GLN A 44 -2.63 -1.05 10.00
N ALA A 45 -2.24 -0.77 8.76
CA ALA A 45 -1.74 0.55 8.37
C ALA A 45 -2.83 1.61 8.48
N GLU A 46 -4.06 1.30 8.08
CA GLU A 46 -5.18 2.23 8.19
C GLU A 46 -5.53 2.51 9.65
N ALA A 47 -5.45 1.50 10.52
CA ALA A 47 -5.70 1.68 11.95
C ALA A 47 -4.67 2.61 12.60
N ALA A 48 -3.40 2.49 12.21
CA ALA A 48 -2.32 3.31 12.76
C ALA A 48 -2.23 4.69 12.11
N PHE A 49 -2.50 4.77 10.81
CA PHE A 49 -2.36 5.99 10.00
C PHE A 49 -3.62 6.19 9.14
N PRO A 50 -4.75 6.60 9.73
CA PRO A 50 -6.02 6.70 8.99
C PRO A 50 -5.89 7.54 7.73
N SER A 51 -6.45 7.05 6.62
CA SER A 51 -6.44 7.71 5.31
C SER A 51 -5.02 8.05 4.80
N TYR A 52 -4.05 7.19 5.10
CA TYR A 52 -2.68 7.41 4.65
C TYR A 52 -2.60 7.52 3.12
N GLU A 53 -1.57 8.23 2.65
CA GLU A 53 -1.30 8.39 1.22
C GLU A 53 -0.20 7.44 0.78
N LEU A 54 -0.37 6.90 -0.41
CA LEU A 54 0.66 6.16 -1.12
C LEU A 54 0.92 6.88 -2.44
N VAL A 55 2.09 7.49 -2.58
CA VAL A 55 2.49 8.17 -3.80
C VAL A 55 3.39 7.24 -4.60
N ALA A 56 2.90 6.80 -5.76
CA ALA A 56 3.65 5.92 -6.64
C ALA A 56 4.58 6.78 -7.51
N HIS A 57 5.89 6.55 -7.38
CA HIS A 57 6.90 7.25 -8.19
C HIS A 57 7.18 6.51 -9.48
N GLN A 58 7.06 5.18 -9.46
CA GLN A 58 7.34 4.35 -10.62
C GLN A 58 6.51 3.08 -10.54
N ILE A 59 5.88 2.74 -11.66
CA ILE A 59 5.14 1.48 -11.79
C ILE A 59 5.64 0.82 -13.08
N VAL A 60 6.13 -0.41 -12.98
CA VAL A 60 6.53 -1.22 -14.12
C VAL A 60 5.80 -2.55 -14.07
N ALA A 61 5.47 -3.10 -15.23
CA ALA A 61 4.71 -4.34 -15.31
C ALA A 61 5.27 -5.24 -16.40
N GLU A 62 5.19 -6.55 -16.15
CA GLU A 62 5.48 -7.58 -17.13
C GLU A 62 4.47 -8.71 -16.89
N GLY A 63 3.59 -8.94 -17.87
CA GLY A 63 2.52 -9.93 -17.74
C GLY A 63 1.61 -9.62 -16.56
N ASP A 64 1.47 -10.57 -15.66
CA ASP A 64 0.63 -10.45 -14.46
C ASP A 64 1.37 -9.90 -13.23
N THR A 65 2.63 -9.49 -13.39
CA THR A 65 3.46 -8.97 -12.30
C THR A 65 3.68 -7.47 -12.44
N VAL A 66 3.44 -6.74 -11.36
CA VAL A 66 3.60 -5.28 -11.33
C VAL A 66 4.51 -4.91 -10.17
N ALA A 67 5.52 -4.09 -10.44
CA ALA A 67 6.39 -3.53 -9.42
C ALA A 67 6.08 -2.05 -9.22
N LEU A 68 6.06 -1.63 -7.97
CA LEU A 68 5.78 -0.25 -7.59
C LEU A 68 6.87 0.25 -6.65
N ARG A 69 7.37 1.45 -6.93
CA ARG A 69 8.23 2.19 -6.01
C ARG A 69 7.50 3.47 -5.61
N GLY A 70 7.39 3.69 -4.32
CA GLY A 70 6.63 4.84 -3.84
C GLY A 70 7.02 5.32 -2.46
N THR A 71 6.26 6.28 -1.96
CA THR A 71 6.42 6.82 -0.61
C THR A 71 5.07 6.83 0.10
N PHE A 72 5.09 6.35 1.32
CA PHE A 72 3.96 6.37 2.24
C PHE A 72 4.02 7.66 3.05
N TYR A 73 2.86 8.32 3.24
CA TYR A 73 2.70 9.48 4.11
C TYR A 73 1.51 9.24 5.03
N GLY A 74 1.70 9.44 6.32
CA GLY A 74 0.61 9.25 7.27
C GLY A 74 0.74 10.11 8.50
N VAL A 75 -0.37 10.20 9.26
CA VAL A 75 -0.40 10.85 10.58
C VAL A 75 -0.66 9.76 11.61
N HIS A 76 0.20 9.66 12.61
CA HIS A 76 0.16 8.60 13.61
C HIS A 76 -0.96 8.84 14.61
N LYS A 77 -2.09 8.18 14.40
CA LYS A 77 -3.29 8.30 15.24
C LYS A 77 -3.71 7.00 15.93
N GLY A 78 -3.08 5.89 15.61
CA GLY A 78 -3.30 4.59 16.24
C GLY A 78 -1.98 3.95 16.60
N GLU A 79 -1.99 2.96 17.48
CA GLU A 79 -0.78 2.26 17.88
C GLU A 79 -0.05 1.66 16.69
N PHE A 80 1.27 1.84 16.64
CA PHE A 80 2.13 1.27 15.60
C PHE A 80 3.43 0.79 16.22
N ALA A 81 3.81 -0.46 15.94
CA ALA A 81 5.05 -1.07 16.43
C ALA A 81 5.23 -0.92 17.97
N GLY A 82 4.12 -1.00 18.71
CA GLY A 82 4.13 -0.82 20.16
C GLY A 82 4.20 0.63 20.62
N ILE A 83 4.13 1.58 19.69
CA ILE A 83 4.20 3.03 19.99
C ILE A 83 2.77 3.58 20.06
N ALA A 84 2.41 4.21 21.18
CA ALA A 84 1.13 4.86 21.37
C ALA A 84 1.00 6.05 20.38
N PRO A 85 -0.22 6.46 20.01
CA PRO A 85 -0.43 7.56 19.06
C PRO A 85 0.32 8.82 19.45
N THR A 86 1.12 9.35 18.51
CA THR A 86 1.92 10.57 18.72
C THR A 86 1.35 11.80 18.04
N GLY A 87 0.45 11.61 17.07
CA GLY A 87 -0.06 12.71 16.24
C GLY A 87 0.95 13.24 15.23
N LYS A 88 2.12 12.61 15.10
CA LYS A 88 3.18 13.06 14.19
C LYS A 88 2.89 12.67 12.76
N LYS A 89 3.33 13.52 11.84
CA LYS A 89 3.35 13.21 10.40
C LYS A 89 4.62 12.44 10.12
N VAL A 90 4.49 11.33 9.38
CA VAL A 90 5.63 10.47 9.03
C VAL A 90 5.59 10.12 7.55
N SER A 91 6.74 9.74 7.02
CA SER A 91 6.86 9.21 5.66
C SER A 91 7.88 8.09 5.62
N GLY A 92 7.71 7.19 4.66
CA GLY A 92 8.65 6.09 4.46
C GLY A 92 8.59 5.59 3.04
N ASP A 93 9.75 5.26 2.49
CA ASP A 93 9.84 4.71 1.13
C ASP A 93 9.50 3.22 1.16
N LEU A 94 8.90 2.74 0.07
CA LEU A 94 8.55 1.35 -0.07
C LEU A 94 8.66 0.88 -1.51
N MET A 95 8.78 -0.43 -1.65
CA MET A 95 8.75 -1.12 -2.94
C MET A 95 7.89 -2.35 -2.78
N LEU A 96 7.04 -2.61 -3.77
CA LEU A 96 6.18 -3.79 -3.78
C LEU A 96 6.22 -4.46 -5.13
N PHE A 97 6.04 -5.78 -5.10
CA PHE A 97 5.63 -6.56 -6.26
C PHE A 97 4.22 -7.05 -6.00
N TYR A 98 3.39 -7.02 -7.04
CA TYR A 98 2.04 -7.57 -7.00
C TYR A 98 1.89 -8.60 -8.10
N ARG A 99 1.16 -9.67 -7.82
CA ARG A 99 0.72 -10.61 -8.85
C ARG A 99 -0.79 -10.48 -9.01
N ILE A 100 -1.23 -10.36 -10.25
CA ILE A 100 -2.63 -10.14 -10.61
C ILE A 100 -3.20 -11.41 -11.21
N SER A 101 -4.42 -11.79 -10.82
CA SER A 101 -5.17 -12.88 -11.43
C SER A 101 -6.65 -12.55 -11.35
N ASP A 102 -7.35 -12.75 -12.46
CA ASP A 102 -8.80 -12.53 -12.55
C ASP A 102 -9.23 -11.13 -12.07
N GLY A 103 -8.42 -10.12 -12.38
CA GLY A 103 -8.71 -8.74 -12.03
C GLY A 103 -8.50 -8.38 -10.57
N LEU A 104 -7.79 -9.22 -9.82
CA LEU A 104 -7.52 -9.00 -8.40
C LEU A 104 -6.05 -9.19 -8.08
N ILE A 105 -5.57 -8.51 -7.04
CA ILE A 105 -4.24 -8.71 -6.48
C ILE A 105 -4.31 -9.97 -5.61
N VAL A 106 -3.60 -11.03 -6.03
CA VAL A 106 -3.64 -12.34 -5.36
C VAL A 106 -2.41 -12.62 -4.51
N GLU A 107 -1.31 -11.94 -4.78
CA GLU A 107 -0.08 -12.03 -4.00
C GLU A 107 0.63 -10.69 -4.01
N HIS A 108 1.43 -10.44 -2.97
CA HIS A 108 2.27 -9.26 -2.93
C HIS A 108 3.55 -9.56 -2.16
N TRP A 109 4.59 -8.79 -2.45
CA TRP A 109 5.86 -8.78 -1.73
C TRP A 109 6.19 -7.33 -1.45
N MET A 110 6.53 -7.00 -0.19
CA MET A 110 6.75 -5.61 0.20
C MET A 110 8.04 -5.46 0.99
N GLN A 111 8.80 -4.43 0.65
CA GLN A 111 9.88 -3.93 1.47
C GLN A 111 9.62 -2.45 1.70
N TRP A 112 9.65 -2.02 2.95
CA TRP A 112 9.48 -0.61 3.27
C TRP A 112 10.41 -0.21 4.41
N ASP A 113 10.73 1.08 4.49
CA ASP A 113 11.67 1.62 5.46
C ASP A 113 10.97 1.84 6.81
N MET A 114 10.65 0.74 7.48
CA MET A 114 9.99 0.77 8.77
C MET A 114 10.85 1.45 9.84
N LYS A 115 12.17 1.29 9.76
CA LYS A 115 13.09 1.93 10.68
C LYS A 115 12.98 3.45 10.59
N ALA A 116 12.92 4.00 9.40
CA ALA A 116 12.77 5.45 9.20
C ALA A 116 11.47 5.95 9.82
N VAL A 117 10.36 5.21 9.66
CA VAL A 117 9.07 5.56 10.25
C VAL A 117 9.14 5.51 11.77
N VAL A 118 9.68 4.44 12.35
CA VAL A 118 9.82 4.30 13.80
C VAL A 118 10.70 5.41 14.37
N ASP A 119 11.84 5.73 13.71
CA ASP A 119 12.73 6.79 14.15
C ASP A 119 12.00 8.16 14.18
N GLN A 120 11.15 8.44 13.20
CA GLN A 120 10.35 9.68 13.17
C GLN A 120 9.35 9.72 14.34
N LEU A 121 8.81 8.59 14.74
CA LEU A 121 7.85 8.52 15.85
C LEU A 121 8.51 8.65 17.23
N THR A 122 9.78 8.33 17.32
CA THR A 122 10.50 8.25 18.61
C THR A 122 11.49 9.38 18.86
N THR A 123 11.56 10.36 17.97
CA THR A 123 12.45 11.53 18.15
C THR A 123 11.74 12.71 18.78
#